data_8a96a60e645e6f495a411813c4bf9796
#
_entry.id   8a96a60e645e6f495a411813c4bf9796
#
_cell.length_a   1.000
_cell.length_b   1.000
_cell.length_c   1.000
_cell.angle_alpha   90.00
_cell.angle_beta   90.00
_cell.angle_gamma   90.00
#
_symmetry.space_group_name_H-M   'P 1'
#
loop_
_entity.id
_entity.type
_entity.pdbx_description
1 polymer ?
#
loop_
_entity_poly.entity_id
_entity_poly.type
_entity_poly.pdbx_seq_one_letter_code
_entity_poly.pdbx_strand_id
1 'polypeptide(L)'
;MEGELVAAFGIKICELESSKVYLFKEQSHPGRVIVAHKKHVSEITELTAEERSSYIEDINKVAAAMHDIFHPDKVNYGAYGDTGHHLHFHLVPKYKDEYEWGGTFAMNPGEKTLSEEAYQEMVEKYREALTK
;
A
#
# COMPACT_ATOMS: atom_id res chain seq x y z
N MET A 1 -8.40 -8.81 -2.71
CA MET A 1 -8.33 -8.77 -1.25
C MET A 1 -9.61 -8.20 -0.69
N GLU A 2 -10.44 -9.08 -0.26
CA GLU A 2 -11.77 -8.75 0.24
C GLU A 2 -12.03 -9.49 1.55
N GLY A 3 -13.02 -9.01 2.30
CA GLY A 3 -13.49 -9.70 3.48
C GLY A 3 -12.56 -9.66 4.68
N GLU A 4 -12.50 -10.77 5.37
CA GLU A 4 -11.82 -10.87 6.67
C GLU A 4 -10.32 -10.59 6.63
N LEU A 5 -9.63 -10.99 5.59
CA LEU A 5 -8.18 -10.75 5.46
C LEU A 5 -7.88 -9.25 5.40
N VAL A 6 -8.66 -8.52 4.62
CA VAL A 6 -8.52 -7.08 4.50
C VAL A 6 -8.81 -6.40 5.84
N ALA A 7 -9.90 -6.80 6.50
CA ALA A 7 -10.27 -6.25 7.81
C ALA A 7 -9.18 -6.49 8.85
N ALA A 8 -8.46 -7.61 8.75
CA ALA A 8 -7.39 -7.94 9.69
C ALA A 8 -6.13 -7.12 9.47
N PHE A 9 -5.78 -6.80 8.22
CA PHE A 9 -4.49 -6.18 7.88
C PHE A 9 -4.57 -4.75 7.36
N GLY A 10 -5.73 -4.30 6.91
CA GLY A 10 -5.83 -3.00 6.26
C GLY A 10 -7.11 -2.23 6.56
N ILE A 11 -7.01 -0.92 6.37
CA ILE A 11 -8.14 0.00 6.48
C ILE A 11 -8.31 0.65 5.11
N LYS A 12 -9.49 0.55 4.53
CA LYS A 12 -9.72 1.08 3.19
C LYS A 12 -9.55 2.60 3.16
N ILE A 13 -8.75 3.07 2.20
CA ILE A 13 -8.54 4.49 1.97
C ILE A 13 -9.48 4.98 0.86
N CYS A 14 -9.38 4.38 -0.32
CA CYS A 14 -10.16 4.79 -1.49
C CYS A 14 -10.08 3.74 -2.59
N GLU A 15 -10.78 4.00 -3.69
CA GLU A 15 -10.67 3.23 -4.92
C GLU A 15 -10.12 4.15 -6.01
N LEU A 16 -9.24 3.59 -6.83
CA LEU A 16 -8.72 4.24 -8.02
C LEU A 16 -9.26 3.49 -9.24
N GLU A 17 -8.82 3.85 -10.43
CA GLU A 17 -9.36 3.25 -11.66
C GLU A 17 -9.26 1.72 -11.67
N SER A 18 -8.11 1.18 -11.33
CA SER A 18 -7.84 -0.26 -11.35
C SER A 18 -7.63 -0.88 -9.98
N SER A 19 -7.66 -0.10 -8.92
CA SER A 19 -7.15 -0.53 -7.61
C SER A 19 -8.02 -0.10 -6.46
N LYS A 20 -7.89 -0.85 -5.36
CA LYS A 20 -8.37 -0.44 -4.03
C LYS A 20 -7.14 -0.19 -3.18
N VAL A 21 -7.13 0.91 -2.45
CA VAL A 21 -5.98 1.32 -1.63
C VAL A 21 -6.34 1.16 -0.16
N TYR A 22 -5.45 0.49 0.58
CA TYR A 22 -5.64 0.22 2.01
C TYR A 22 -4.44 0.71 2.81
N LEU A 23 -4.69 1.32 3.96
CA LEU A 23 -3.64 1.59 4.93
C LEU A 23 -3.31 0.27 5.62
N PHE A 24 -2.03 -0.10 5.66
CA PHE A 24 -1.61 -1.31 6.36
C PHE A 24 -1.63 -1.05 7.87
N LYS A 25 -2.27 -1.93 8.64
CA LYS A 25 -2.44 -1.69 10.08
C LYS A 25 -1.14 -1.74 10.86
N GLU A 26 -0.20 -2.58 10.47
CA GLU A 26 1.11 -2.60 11.10
C GLU A 26 1.93 -1.43 10.56
N GLN A 27 2.25 -0.48 11.42
CA GLN A 27 2.85 0.79 11.05
C GLN A 27 4.27 0.97 11.56
N SER A 28 5.07 -0.09 11.56
CA SER A 28 6.51 0.03 11.84
C SER A 28 7.18 0.98 10.84
N HIS A 29 6.63 1.02 9.61
CA HIS A 29 6.94 2.05 8.62
C HIS A 29 5.71 2.95 8.51
N PRO A 30 5.69 4.10 9.19
CA PRO A 30 4.50 4.97 9.14
C PRO A 30 4.16 5.40 7.72
N GLY A 31 2.92 5.16 7.34
CA GLY A 31 2.44 5.47 5.99
C GLY A 31 2.36 4.28 5.04
N ARG A 32 2.81 3.10 5.45
CA ARG A 32 2.77 1.90 4.61
C ARG A 32 1.35 1.58 4.15
N VAL A 33 1.20 1.34 2.86
CA VAL A 33 -0.10 1.05 2.24
C VAL A 33 -0.04 -0.18 1.35
N ILE A 34 -1.22 -0.69 1.02
CA ILE A 34 -1.40 -1.77 0.05
C ILE A 34 -2.23 -1.24 -1.11
N VAL A 35 -1.78 -1.52 -2.33
CA VAL A 35 -2.52 -1.22 -3.55
C VAL A 35 -2.94 -2.55 -4.16
N ALA A 36 -4.21 -2.91 -4.02
CA ALA A 36 -4.74 -4.19 -4.50
C ALA A 36 -5.48 -3.97 -5.82
N HIS A 37 -5.25 -4.85 -6.79
CA HIS A 37 -5.96 -4.77 -8.06
C HIS A 37 -7.43 -5.11 -7.85
N LYS A 38 -8.32 -4.44 -8.57
CA LYS A 38 -9.77 -4.70 -8.48
C LYS A 38 -10.16 -6.06 -9.05
N LYS A 39 -9.46 -6.48 -10.10
CA LYS A 39 -9.70 -7.77 -10.74
C LYS A 39 -9.14 -8.89 -9.87
N HIS A 40 -9.92 -9.95 -9.72
CA HIS A 40 -9.51 -11.09 -8.91
C HIS A 40 -8.51 -11.97 -9.67
N VAL A 41 -7.26 -11.55 -9.68
CA VAL A 41 -6.15 -12.27 -10.29
C VAL A 41 -5.02 -12.41 -9.27
N SER A 42 -4.15 -13.36 -9.50
CA SER A 42 -3.05 -13.70 -8.60
C SER A 42 -1.77 -12.93 -8.93
N GLU A 43 -1.48 -12.81 -10.22
CA GLU A 43 -0.22 -12.24 -10.68
C GLU A 43 -0.43 -11.25 -11.82
N ILE A 44 0.56 -10.37 -11.95
CA ILE A 44 0.56 -9.33 -12.97
C ILE A 44 0.50 -9.90 -14.40
N THR A 45 1.02 -11.11 -14.59
CA THR A 45 1.00 -11.80 -15.88
C THR A 45 -0.40 -12.15 -16.37
N GLU A 46 -1.37 -12.16 -15.47
CA GLU A 46 -2.76 -12.45 -15.81
C GLU A 46 -3.52 -11.24 -16.33
N LEU A 47 -2.90 -10.07 -16.30
CA LEU A 47 -3.48 -8.83 -16.77
C LEU A 47 -3.14 -8.57 -18.24
N THR A 48 -4.02 -7.87 -18.95
CA THR A 48 -3.72 -7.36 -20.29
C THR A 48 -2.70 -6.22 -20.18
N ALA A 49 -2.10 -5.83 -21.29
CA ALA A 49 -1.15 -4.71 -21.31
C ALA A 49 -1.81 -3.41 -20.81
N GLU A 50 -3.07 -3.18 -21.20
CA GLU A 50 -3.82 -2.00 -20.75
C GLU A 50 -4.09 -2.03 -19.26
N GLU A 51 -4.48 -3.19 -18.74
CA GLU A 51 -4.72 -3.39 -17.31
C GLU A 51 -3.44 -3.17 -16.50
N ARG A 52 -2.32 -3.68 -16.97
CA ARG A 52 -1.02 -3.46 -16.32
C ARG A 52 -0.66 -1.98 -16.28
N SER A 53 -0.81 -1.28 -17.41
CA SER A 53 -0.52 0.15 -17.49
C SER A 53 -1.37 0.96 -16.53
N SER A 54 -2.66 0.68 -16.48
CA SER A 54 -3.59 1.36 -15.59
C SER A 54 -3.24 1.10 -14.12
N TYR A 55 -2.89 -0.13 -13.80
CA TYR A 55 -2.52 -0.52 -12.44
C TYR A 55 -1.22 0.16 -11.99
N ILE A 56 -0.21 0.19 -12.84
CA ILE A 56 1.06 0.85 -12.52
C ILE A 56 0.85 2.36 -12.34
N GLU A 57 -0.04 2.98 -13.12
CA GLU A 57 -0.39 4.38 -12.92
C GLU A 57 -1.04 4.61 -11.56
N ASP A 58 -1.89 3.70 -11.10
CA ASP A 58 -2.46 3.77 -9.76
C ASP A 58 -1.39 3.69 -8.69
N ILE A 59 -0.46 2.74 -8.83
CA ILE A 59 0.68 2.58 -7.91
C ILE A 59 1.51 3.87 -7.89
N ASN A 60 1.75 4.46 -9.05
CA ASN A 60 2.49 5.72 -9.15
C ASN A 60 1.79 6.86 -8.42
N LYS A 61 0.46 6.96 -8.56
CA LYS A 61 -0.33 7.99 -7.85
C LYS A 61 -0.20 7.84 -6.34
N VAL A 62 -0.27 6.61 -5.85
CA VAL A 62 -0.15 6.34 -4.41
C VAL A 62 1.26 6.65 -3.91
N ALA A 63 2.28 6.27 -4.67
CA ALA A 63 3.67 6.58 -4.32
C ALA A 63 3.91 8.09 -4.30
N ALA A 64 3.35 8.83 -5.25
CA ALA A 64 3.45 10.29 -5.29
C ALA A 64 2.77 10.92 -4.07
N ALA A 65 1.60 10.42 -3.69
CA ALA A 65 0.91 10.88 -2.48
C ALA A 65 1.76 10.60 -1.23
N MET A 66 2.38 9.44 -1.17
CA MET A 66 3.28 9.07 -0.06
C MET A 66 4.46 10.05 0.04
N HIS A 67 5.06 10.41 -1.09
CA HIS A 67 6.13 11.42 -1.11
C HIS A 67 5.64 12.78 -0.60
N ASP A 68 4.46 13.18 -1.02
CA ASP A 68 3.90 14.47 -0.61
C ASP A 68 3.57 14.53 0.89
N ILE A 69 3.13 13.44 1.46
CA ILE A 69 2.69 13.39 2.87
C ILE A 69 3.87 13.14 3.81
N PHE A 70 4.70 12.17 3.50
CA PHE A 70 5.72 11.63 4.42
C PHE A 70 7.14 12.01 4.07
N HIS A 71 7.39 12.49 2.87
CA HIS A 71 8.73 12.91 2.40
C HIS A 71 9.81 11.83 2.60
N PRO A 72 9.57 10.58 2.19
CA PRO A 72 10.58 9.54 2.36
C PRO A 72 11.77 9.73 1.43
N ASP A 73 12.92 9.19 1.80
CA ASP A 73 14.08 9.15 0.91
C ASP A 73 13.84 8.17 -0.23
N LYS A 74 13.15 7.07 0.04
CA LYS A 74 12.77 6.09 -0.98
C LYS A 74 11.41 5.48 -0.64
N VAL A 75 10.71 5.04 -1.67
CA VAL A 75 9.55 4.16 -1.52
C VAL A 75 9.97 2.77 -1.99
N ASN A 76 9.74 1.77 -1.17
CA ASN A 76 9.95 0.37 -1.55
C ASN A 76 8.62 -0.21 -2.05
N TYR A 77 8.71 -1.01 -3.10
CA TYR A 77 7.55 -1.65 -3.72
C TYR A 77 7.75 -3.15 -3.62
N GLY A 78 6.77 -3.87 -3.13
CA GLY A 78 6.87 -5.31 -3.02
C GLY A 78 5.57 -6.02 -3.32
N ALA A 79 5.63 -7.04 -4.16
CA ALA A 79 4.47 -7.86 -4.51
C ALA A 79 4.79 -9.31 -4.17
N TYR A 80 4.03 -9.86 -3.25
CA TYR A 80 4.23 -11.23 -2.76
C TYR A 80 2.90 -11.96 -2.87
N GLY A 81 2.91 -13.19 -3.32
CA GLY A 81 1.68 -13.90 -3.58
C GLY A 81 1.68 -15.37 -3.19
N ASP A 82 2.65 -15.77 -2.38
CA ASP A 82 2.78 -17.18 -2.00
C ASP A 82 1.57 -17.71 -1.25
N THR A 83 1.03 -16.91 -0.35
CA THR A 83 -0.12 -17.31 0.46
C THR A 83 -1.38 -16.52 0.15
N GLY A 84 -1.25 -15.29 -0.31
CA GLY A 84 -2.38 -14.47 -0.74
C GLY A 84 -2.57 -14.56 -2.23
N HIS A 85 -3.76 -14.92 -2.68
CA HIS A 85 -4.04 -15.16 -4.09
C HIS A 85 -4.55 -13.95 -4.86
N HIS A 86 -4.55 -12.76 -4.24
CA HIS A 86 -5.01 -11.55 -4.89
C HIS A 86 -3.85 -10.60 -5.12
N LEU A 87 -3.66 -10.19 -6.36
CA LEU A 87 -2.58 -9.29 -6.75
C LEU A 87 -2.62 -7.98 -5.96
N HIS A 88 -1.54 -7.70 -5.24
CA HIS A 88 -1.39 -6.47 -4.48
C HIS A 88 0.08 -6.09 -4.36
N PHE A 89 0.32 -4.79 -4.19
CA PHE A 89 1.65 -4.26 -3.91
C PHE A 89 1.63 -3.59 -2.56
N HIS A 90 2.69 -3.84 -1.78
CA HIS A 90 3.00 -3.05 -0.59
C HIS A 90 3.87 -1.87 -1.02
N LEU A 91 3.53 -0.68 -0.57
CA LEU A 91 4.36 0.51 -0.74
C LEU A 91 4.80 0.96 0.65
N VAL A 92 6.11 1.05 0.84
CA VAL A 92 6.71 1.28 2.15
C VAL A 92 7.64 2.49 2.08
N PRO A 93 7.35 3.57 2.84
CA PRO A 93 8.24 4.72 2.86
C PRO A 93 9.46 4.41 3.72
N LYS A 94 10.64 4.74 3.21
CA LYS A 94 11.89 4.49 3.91
C LYS A 94 12.73 5.76 4.01
N TYR A 95 13.47 5.86 5.11
CA TYR A 95 14.31 7.01 5.42
C TYR A 95 15.73 6.54 5.72
N LYS A 96 16.72 7.29 5.23
CA LYS A 96 18.13 6.98 5.46
C LYS A 96 18.44 6.82 6.93
N ASP A 97 19.18 5.77 7.23
CA ASP A 97 19.66 5.45 8.58
C ASP A 97 18.54 5.12 9.58
N GLU A 98 17.34 4.87 9.11
CA GLU A 98 16.21 4.46 9.94
C GLU A 98 15.86 3.00 9.70
N TYR A 99 14.77 2.54 10.32
CA TYR A 99 14.36 1.13 10.33
C TYR A 99 14.39 0.49 8.95
N GLU A 100 15.10 -0.63 8.85
CA GLU A 100 15.27 -1.44 7.64
C GLU A 100 15.88 -0.73 6.42
N TRP A 101 16.50 0.42 6.61
CA TRP A 101 17.21 1.08 5.49
C TRP A 101 18.33 0.19 4.96
N GLY A 102 18.36 0.04 3.64
CA GLY A 102 19.38 -0.76 2.98
C GLY A 102 19.02 -2.22 2.78
N GLY A 103 17.90 -2.66 3.34
CA GLY A 103 17.41 -4.03 3.19
C GLY A 103 15.96 -4.08 2.74
N THR A 104 15.43 -5.27 2.64
CA THR A 104 14.01 -5.45 2.35
C THR A 104 13.17 -5.16 3.60
N PHE A 105 11.93 -4.77 3.40
CA PHE A 105 11.02 -4.60 4.53
C PHE A 105 10.44 -5.95 4.96
N ALA A 106 10.18 -6.10 6.25
CA ALA A 106 9.48 -7.29 6.75
C ALA A 106 8.02 -7.25 6.33
N MET A 107 7.47 -8.39 5.95
CA MET A 107 6.08 -8.46 5.49
C MET A 107 5.11 -8.05 6.60
N ASN A 108 5.32 -8.56 7.79
CA ASN A 108 4.49 -8.23 8.94
C ASN A 108 5.34 -8.20 10.21
N PRO A 109 5.98 -7.07 10.52
CA PRO A 109 6.83 -6.97 11.71
C PRO A 109 6.08 -7.23 13.02
N GLY A 110 4.80 -6.87 13.07
CA GLY A 110 3.97 -7.13 14.25
C GLY A 110 4.34 -6.30 15.47
N GLU A 111 5.02 -5.18 15.28
CA GLU A 111 5.56 -4.40 16.39
C GLU A 111 4.85 -3.10 16.69
N LYS A 112 4.14 -2.54 15.71
CA LYS A 112 3.54 -1.22 15.91
C LYS A 112 2.16 -1.09 15.32
N THR A 113 1.20 -0.77 16.20
CA THR A 113 -0.15 -0.40 15.79
C THR A 113 -0.42 1.01 16.30
N LEU A 114 -1.43 1.66 15.72
CA LEU A 114 -1.79 3.03 16.05
C LEU A 114 -3.15 3.08 16.74
N SER A 115 -3.47 4.22 17.33
CA SER A 115 -4.82 4.47 17.83
C SER A 115 -5.78 4.61 16.65
N GLU A 116 -7.06 4.44 16.89
CA GLU A 116 -8.10 4.63 15.89
C GLU A 116 -8.02 6.02 15.26
N GLU A 117 -7.82 7.04 16.11
CA GLU A 117 -7.69 8.43 15.65
C GLU A 117 -6.49 8.63 14.73
N ALA A 118 -5.34 8.05 15.07
CA ALA A 118 -4.13 8.16 14.28
C ALA A 118 -4.29 7.48 12.91
N TYR A 119 -4.96 6.32 12.87
CA TYR A 119 -5.28 5.66 11.62
C TYR A 119 -6.17 6.54 10.74
N GLN A 120 -7.21 7.13 11.33
CA GLN A 120 -8.14 7.97 10.58
C GLN A 120 -7.47 9.23 10.02
N GLU A 121 -6.58 9.85 10.77
CA GLU A 121 -5.81 11.00 10.30
C GLU A 121 -4.97 10.62 9.07
N MET A 122 -4.33 9.48 9.13
CA MET A 122 -3.48 8.98 8.03
C MET A 122 -4.31 8.66 6.79
N VAL A 123 -5.45 8.00 7.00
CA VAL A 123 -6.40 7.69 5.92
C VAL A 123 -6.87 8.98 5.25
N GLU A 124 -7.23 10.00 6.02
CA GLU A 124 -7.71 11.28 5.47
C GLU A 124 -6.62 12.00 4.68
N LYS A 125 -5.38 11.98 5.15
CA LYS A 125 -4.26 12.58 4.42
C LYS A 125 -4.10 11.93 3.04
N TYR A 126 -4.17 10.59 2.98
CA TYR A 126 -4.10 9.88 1.71
C TYR A 126 -5.29 10.20 0.82
N ARG A 127 -6.50 10.21 1.38
CA ARG A 127 -7.71 10.55 0.61
C ARG A 127 -7.59 11.92 -0.03
N GLU A 128 -7.18 12.94 0.73
CA GLU A 128 -6.98 14.28 0.20
C GLU A 128 -5.98 14.29 -0.95
N ALA A 129 -4.84 13.64 -0.77
CA ALA A 129 -3.81 13.60 -1.79
C ALA A 129 -4.24 12.86 -3.04
N LEU A 130 -5.03 11.80 -2.90
CA LEU A 130 -5.44 10.94 -4.02
C LEU A 130 -6.68 11.42 -4.75
N THR A 131 -7.42 12.36 -4.19
CA THR A 131 -8.65 12.90 -4.82
C THR A 131 -8.44 14.27 -5.46
N LYS A 132 -7.23 14.77 -5.48
CA LYS A 132 -6.90 16.04 -6.13
C LYS A 132 -6.87 15.94 -7.63
#